data_51895fcfd9f471552a4e01575d05fa7a
#
_entry.id   51895fcfd9f471552a4e01575d05fa7a
#
_cell.length_a   1.000
_cell.length_b   1.000
_cell.length_c   1.000
_cell.angle_alpha   90.00
_cell.angle_beta   90.00
_cell.angle_gamma   90.00
#
_symmetry.space_group_name_H-M   'P 1'
#
loop_
_entity.id
_entity.type
_entity.pdbx_description
1 polymer ?
#
loop_
_entity_poly.entity_id
_entity_poly.type
_entity_poly.pdbx_seq_one_letter_code
_entity_poly.pdbx_strand_id
1 'polypeptide(L)'
;MDSIKIVWVSGKRQLLKDVKPNQVITIHEKDARPGHSEKILSAPLLNEVHADFNLHFKHREKDFVDFLEGQILLPHKHSQDGPGITVGDINNDKLEDFVIGGSAATPAKIFFQQKDGTFKNDSLPSKSAEDMGLLLFDADQDNDLDLYCVSGSPEFKNNVQNYQDRLYRNTGNGKFQYDSAALPAITGSGSSVVANDFDQDGDLDLFVGGRIVPQRYPESPESYLLINDGTGKFENSTAKFSEALSKVGMVSGALWSDINNDGWSDLAVVGEWMPITFFINEGGKTFTPVSLPETTGWWNSISGGDFDNDEDIDYIVGNLGLNSVYKASEKEPVCVYAKDFDDNGSMDPILCRYIQGKEYPVHPRETLTAQIVKLRGATQRYAEYGIKGIKDLIPEGLLANALTLRTTMLASVYLENNGHNNFKIKLLPVEAQYSPLYGTVVTDVNEDGNLDVLCVGNSYASETLSGYYDAGIGNYLQGDGSGNFKSVPVKESGFFVNGDAKGLSRLMLGNGRQLFLATQNRDSLKVFSRSGDIPVLKDRIVPANSLANSAVITLKNGKKRKHEFYHGSGYLSSSSRTLVQDASMLTVVIKKK
;
A
#
# COMPACT_ATOMS: atom_id res chain seq x y z
N MET A 1 -33.84 0.68 -26.32
CA MET A 1 -32.39 1.01 -26.33
C MET A 1 -32.21 2.02 -27.44
N ASP A 2 -31.80 3.22 -27.12
CA ASP A 2 -31.81 4.35 -28.05
C ASP A 2 -30.80 4.21 -29.18
N SER A 3 -29.63 3.63 -28.86
CA SER A 3 -28.63 3.33 -29.88
C SER A 3 -27.60 2.27 -29.40
N ILE A 4 -26.99 1.58 -30.38
CA ILE A 4 -25.84 0.70 -30.18
C ILE A 4 -24.72 1.24 -31.06
N LYS A 5 -23.58 1.61 -30.46
CA LYS A 5 -22.36 1.99 -31.16
C LYS A 5 -21.43 0.79 -31.23
N ILE A 6 -21.02 0.41 -32.42
CA ILE A 6 -20.10 -0.69 -32.68
C ILE A 6 -18.80 -0.10 -33.21
N VAL A 7 -17.69 -0.52 -32.64
CA VAL A 7 -16.35 -0.22 -33.15
C VAL A 7 -15.74 -1.55 -33.56
N TRP A 8 -15.45 -1.71 -34.85
CA TRP A 8 -14.84 -2.90 -35.41
C TRP A 8 -13.32 -2.90 -35.19
N VAL A 9 -12.73 -4.07 -35.22
CA VAL A 9 -11.27 -4.22 -35.04
C VAL A 9 -10.48 -3.42 -36.11
N SER A 10 -11.04 -3.24 -37.30
CA SER A 10 -10.48 -2.39 -38.37
C SER A 10 -10.54 -0.88 -38.08
N GLY A 11 -11.14 -0.46 -36.96
CA GLY A 11 -11.39 0.95 -36.62
C GLY A 11 -12.67 1.54 -37.26
N LYS A 12 -13.36 0.81 -38.14
CA LYS A 12 -14.64 1.24 -38.66
C LYS A 12 -15.68 1.32 -37.55
N ARG A 13 -16.70 2.18 -37.77
CA ARG A 13 -17.77 2.44 -36.78
C ARG A 13 -19.12 2.29 -37.40
N GLN A 14 -20.07 1.75 -36.64
CA GLN A 14 -21.45 1.61 -36.99
C GLN A 14 -22.33 2.04 -35.83
N LEU A 15 -23.41 2.78 -36.12
CA LEU A 15 -24.38 3.21 -35.12
C LEU A 15 -25.76 2.68 -35.55
N LEU A 16 -26.34 1.82 -34.72
CA LEU A 16 -27.72 1.36 -34.85
C LEU A 16 -28.58 2.20 -33.91
N LYS A 17 -29.68 2.73 -34.39
CA LYS A 17 -30.66 3.49 -33.59
C LYS A 17 -31.97 2.71 -33.47
N ASP A 18 -32.74 3.02 -32.44
CA ASP A 18 -34.09 2.50 -32.20
C ASP A 18 -34.14 0.96 -32.15
N VAL A 19 -33.13 0.35 -31.55
CA VAL A 19 -32.99 -1.11 -31.46
C VAL A 19 -34.00 -1.66 -30.47
N LYS A 20 -34.91 -2.53 -30.95
CA LYS A 20 -35.90 -3.21 -30.09
C LYS A 20 -35.20 -4.21 -29.14
N PRO A 21 -35.68 -4.36 -27.91
CA PRO A 21 -35.15 -5.38 -26.99
C PRO A 21 -35.55 -6.81 -27.43
N ASN A 22 -34.92 -7.80 -26.82
CA ASN A 22 -35.23 -9.23 -26.97
C ASN A 22 -35.18 -9.76 -28.43
N GLN A 23 -34.13 -9.37 -29.16
CA GLN A 23 -33.87 -9.86 -30.51
C GLN A 23 -32.39 -10.13 -30.74
N VAL A 24 -32.06 -11.00 -31.65
CA VAL A 24 -30.71 -11.20 -32.17
C VAL A 24 -30.52 -10.30 -33.39
N ILE A 25 -29.47 -9.51 -33.41
CA ILE A 25 -29.13 -8.62 -34.52
C ILE A 25 -27.84 -9.13 -35.16
N THR A 26 -27.88 -9.40 -36.44
CA THR A 26 -26.70 -9.67 -37.24
C THR A 26 -26.18 -8.36 -37.80
N ILE A 27 -24.90 -8.08 -37.51
CA ILE A 27 -24.21 -6.86 -37.98
C ILE A 27 -23.04 -7.26 -38.85
N HIS A 28 -22.83 -6.51 -39.92
CA HIS A 28 -21.73 -6.77 -40.85
C HIS A 28 -20.81 -5.57 -40.93
N GLU A 29 -19.51 -5.82 -40.85
CA GLU A 29 -18.49 -4.78 -40.90
C GLU A 29 -18.46 -4.02 -42.22
N LYS A 30 -18.91 -4.65 -43.32
CA LYS A 30 -19.02 -3.99 -44.63
C LYS A 30 -19.98 -2.79 -44.62
N ASP A 31 -20.94 -2.77 -43.69
CA ASP A 31 -21.94 -1.71 -43.55
C ASP A 31 -21.47 -0.59 -42.61
N ALA A 32 -20.26 -0.75 -42.05
CA ALA A 32 -19.65 0.23 -41.14
C ALA A 32 -18.96 1.35 -41.95
N ARG A 33 -19.04 2.56 -41.43
CA ARG A 33 -18.35 3.72 -42.03
C ARG A 33 -16.88 3.74 -41.57
N PRO A 34 -15.96 4.30 -42.37
CA PRO A 34 -14.60 4.58 -41.88
C PRO A 34 -14.70 5.37 -40.57
N GLY A 35 -14.00 4.92 -39.55
CA GLY A 35 -13.82 5.72 -38.34
C GLY A 35 -13.07 7.00 -38.68
N HIS A 36 -13.30 8.08 -37.94
CA HIS A 36 -12.31 9.18 -37.99
C HIS A 36 -10.95 8.58 -37.68
N SER A 37 -9.93 9.00 -38.44
CA SER A 37 -8.56 8.67 -38.08
C SER A 37 -8.38 8.98 -36.59
N GLU A 38 -7.89 8.00 -35.84
CA GLU A 38 -7.45 8.31 -34.48
C GLU A 38 -6.53 9.53 -34.60
N LYS A 39 -6.80 10.55 -33.77
CA LYS A 39 -5.80 11.60 -33.55
C LYS A 39 -4.47 10.89 -33.37
N ILE A 40 -3.46 11.32 -34.14
CA ILE A 40 -2.08 10.93 -33.86
C ILE A 40 -1.93 11.25 -32.36
N LEU A 41 -1.87 10.20 -31.54
CA LEU A 41 -1.70 10.39 -30.10
C LEU A 41 -0.34 11.07 -29.93
N SER A 42 -0.30 12.15 -29.17
CA SER A 42 0.96 12.65 -28.62
C SER A 42 1.68 11.48 -27.96
N ALA A 43 3.01 11.55 -27.88
CA ALA A 43 3.76 10.57 -27.09
C ALA A 43 3.12 10.41 -25.70
N PRO A 44 3.08 9.20 -25.15
CA PRO A 44 2.53 8.99 -23.82
C PRO A 44 3.27 9.84 -22.80
N LEU A 45 2.59 10.20 -21.69
CA LEU A 45 3.16 11.07 -20.65
C LEU A 45 4.38 10.44 -19.98
N LEU A 46 4.34 9.15 -19.73
CA LEU A 46 5.40 8.35 -19.11
C LEU A 46 5.91 7.28 -20.08
N ASN A 47 7.20 6.98 -20.02
CA ASN A 47 7.84 5.87 -20.73
C ASN A 47 8.50 4.93 -19.73
N GLU A 48 8.46 3.64 -20.00
CA GLU A 48 9.27 2.65 -19.29
C GLU A 48 10.73 2.75 -19.73
N VAL A 49 11.65 2.95 -18.78
CA VAL A 49 13.05 3.35 -19.05
C VAL A 49 14.08 2.52 -18.28
N HIS A 50 13.74 1.37 -17.71
CA HIS A 50 14.65 0.58 -16.87
C HIS A 50 15.99 0.25 -17.57
N ALA A 51 15.96 0.00 -18.88
CA ALA A 51 17.15 -0.33 -19.67
C ALA A 51 18.11 0.86 -19.81
N ASP A 52 17.58 2.10 -19.89
CA ASP A 52 18.37 3.32 -20.08
C ASP A 52 19.26 3.62 -18.85
N PHE A 53 18.86 3.09 -17.69
CA PHE A 53 19.53 3.30 -16.40
C PHE A 53 20.28 2.06 -15.88
N ASN A 54 20.38 1.00 -16.68
CA ASN A 54 20.99 -0.28 -16.29
C ASN A 54 20.30 -0.92 -15.06
N LEU A 55 18.98 -0.76 -14.95
CA LEU A 55 18.15 -1.30 -13.86
C LEU A 55 17.55 -2.64 -14.24
N HIS A 56 18.36 -3.69 -14.18
CA HIS A 56 17.96 -5.07 -14.45
C HIS A 56 17.81 -5.82 -13.12
N PHE A 57 16.63 -5.73 -12.51
CA PHE A 57 16.32 -6.42 -11.27
C PHE A 57 15.05 -7.26 -11.45
N LYS A 58 15.07 -8.47 -10.93
CA LYS A 58 13.91 -9.35 -10.82
C LYS A 58 13.85 -9.90 -9.40
N HIS A 59 12.73 -9.65 -8.72
CA HIS A 59 12.48 -10.22 -7.41
C HIS A 59 12.36 -11.74 -7.49
N ARG A 60 12.94 -12.43 -6.52
CA ARG A 60 12.92 -13.89 -6.41
C ARG A 60 12.43 -14.29 -5.03
N GLU A 61 11.49 -15.20 -5.01
CA GLU A 61 10.84 -15.73 -3.82
C GLU A 61 10.79 -17.25 -3.89
N LYS A 62 10.90 -17.92 -2.75
CA LYS A 62 10.61 -19.36 -2.65
C LYS A 62 9.10 -19.57 -2.63
N ASP A 63 8.67 -20.73 -3.14
CA ASP A 63 7.30 -21.18 -2.93
C ASP A 63 7.15 -21.63 -1.48
N PHE A 64 6.36 -20.86 -0.73
CA PHE A 64 5.84 -21.26 0.57
C PHE A 64 4.35 -21.59 0.41
N VAL A 65 3.87 -22.56 1.15
CA VAL A 65 2.48 -23.00 1.06
C VAL A 65 1.72 -22.58 2.31
N ASP A 66 1.23 -21.34 2.30
CA ASP A 66 0.46 -20.74 3.41
C ASP A 66 -0.78 -21.58 3.77
N PHE A 67 -1.40 -22.23 2.78
CA PHE A 67 -2.65 -22.97 2.92
C PHE A 67 -2.48 -24.41 3.44
N LEU A 68 -1.31 -24.78 3.97
CA LEU A 68 -1.07 -26.08 4.58
C LEU A 68 -1.14 -26.03 6.11
N GLU A 69 -1.20 -27.21 6.72
CA GLU A 69 -1.00 -27.43 8.16
C GLU A 69 -1.89 -26.58 9.08
N GLY A 70 -3.19 -26.63 8.85
CA GLY A 70 -4.18 -25.97 9.71
C GLY A 70 -4.53 -24.55 9.32
N GLN A 71 -4.09 -24.07 8.14
CA GLN A 71 -4.44 -22.74 7.63
C GLN A 71 -5.08 -22.77 6.23
N ILE A 72 -5.81 -23.81 5.91
CA ILE A 72 -6.45 -24.02 4.59
C ILE A 72 -7.51 -22.93 4.28
N LEU A 73 -8.09 -22.33 5.32
CA LEU A 73 -9.17 -21.34 5.22
C LEU A 73 -8.69 -19.88 5.13
N LEU A 74 -7.39 -19.63 4.91
CA LEU A 74 -6.91 -18.28 4.68
C LEU A 74 -7.51 -17.68 3.39
N PRO A 75 -7.86 -16.39 3.35
CA PRO A 75 -8.34 -15.74 2.13
C PRO A 75 -7.23 -15.49 1.11
N HIS A 76 -6.02 -15.33 1.58
CA HIS A 76 -4.81 -15.09 0.78
C HIS A 76 -3.56 -15.50 1.55
N LYS A 77 -2.44 -15.60 0.84
CA LYS A 77 -1.12 -15.83 1.42
C LYS A 77 -0.60 -14.54 2.06
N HIS A 78 0.23 -14.70 3.07
CA HIS A 78 1.01 -13.62 3.68
C HIS A 78 2.53 -13.79 3.44
N SER A 79 2.94 -14.82 2.72
CA SER A 79 4.33 -15.07 2.33
C SER A 79 4.76 -14.35 1.04
N GLN A 80 3.89 -13.53 0.44
CA GLN A 80 4.12 -12.85 -0.84
C GLN A 80 3.72 -11.37 -0.78
N ASP A 81 3.83 -10.76 0.39
CA ASP A 81 3.46 -9.35 0.60
C ASP A 81 4.55 -8.37 0.12
N GLY A 82 5.82 -8.79 -0.01
CA GLY A 82 6.94 -7.99 -0.53
C GLY A 82 7.06 -7.97 -2.06
N PRO A 83 8.09 -7.31 -2.62
CA PRO A 83 9.15 -6.59 -1.91
C PRO A 83 8.85 -5.11 -1.66
N GLY A 84 9.33 -4.59 -0.54
CA GLY A 84 9.35 -3.17 -0.24
C GLY A 84 10.46 -2.42 -1.00
N ILE A 85 10.39 -1.07 -0.98
CA ILE A 85 11.38 -0.18 -1.61
C ILE A 85 11.56 1.10 -0.82
N THR A 86 12.79 1.59 -0.68
CA THR A 86 13.10 2.86 -0.01
C THR A 86 14.16 3.64 -0.79
N VAL A 87 14.03 4.97 -0.82
CA VAL A 87 14.87 5.88 -1.59
C VAL A 87 15.57 6.88 -0.67
N GLY A 88 16.85 7.15 -0.93
CA GLY A 88 17.65 8.16 -0.21
C GLY A 88 19.09 8.20 -0.70
N ASP A 89 19.83 9.27 -0.39
CA ASP A 89 21.27 9.39 -0.66
C ASP A 89 22.06 8.56 0.37
N ILE A 90 22.37 7.31 0.02
CA ILE A 90 22.97 6.34 0.94
C ILE A 90 24.47 6.59 1.16
N ASN A 91 25.15 7.14 0.16
CA ASN A 91 26.60 7.29 0.14
C ASN A 91 27.08 8.74 0.29
N ASN A 92 26.15 9.68 0.54
CA ASN A 92 26.39 11.13 0.70
C ASN A 92 27.04 11.81 -0.51
N ASP A 93 26.79 11.29 -1.74
CA ASP A 93 27.30 11.88 -2.97
C ASP A 93 26.34 12.88 -3.62
N LYS A 94 25.18 13.13 -2.98
CA LYS A 94 24.06 14.00 -3.39
C LYS A 94 23.25 13.46 -4.57
N LEU A 95 23.34 12.15 -4.81
CA LEU A 95 22.50 11.42 -5.74
C LEU A 95 21.63 10.46 -4.94
N GLU A 96 20.36 10.40 -5.27
CA GLU A 96 19.47 9.46 -4.56
C GLU A 96 19.69 8.04 -5.06
N ASP A 97 19.86 7.15 -4.12
CA ASP A 97 20.00 5.71 -4.25
C ASP A 97 18.70 5.03 -3.83
N PHE A 98 18.60 3.72 -3.97
CA PHE A 98 17.45 2.99 -3.44
C PHE A 98 17.79 1.56 -3.02
N VAL A 99 16.96 1.02 -2.12
CA VAL A 99 17.04 -0.36 -1.67
C VAL A 99 15.73 -1.08 -1.99
N ILE A 100 15.82 -2.29 -2.53
CA ILE A 100 14.67 -3.20 -2.70
C ILE A 100 14.84 -4.38 -1.75
N GLY A 101 13.80 -4.70 -1.01
CA GLY A 101 13.76 -5.82 -0.09
C GLY A 101 13.99 -7.17 -0.76
N GLY A 102 14.58 -8.07 -0.03
CA GLY A 102 14.78 -9.45 -0.45
C GLY A 102 13.80 -10.37 0.27
N SER A 103 13.64 -11.58 -0.26
CA SER A 103 12.88 -12.65 0.39
C SER A 103 13.71 -13.34 1.49
N ALA A 104 13.10 -14.29 2.19
CA ALA A 104 13.81 -15.14 3.14
C ALA A 104 15.01 -15.91 2.52
N ALA A 105 15.02 -16.06 1.20
CA ALA A 105 16.06 -16.79 0.46
C ALA A 105 17.04 -15.89 -0.29
N THR A 106 16.72 -14.61 -0.44
CA THR A 106 17.52 -13.67 -1.23
C THR A 106 17.77 -12.39 -0.45
N PRO A 107 19.01 -11.85 -0.46
CA PRO A 107 19.29 -10.60 0.23
C PRO A 107 18.63 -9.41 -0.46
N ALA A 108 18.38 -8.35 0.30
CA ALA A 108 18.01 -7.05 -0.25
C ALA A 108 19.10 -6.51 -1.18
N LYS A 109 18.68 -5.74 -2.17
CA LYS A 109 19.57 -5.13 -3.17
C LYS A 109 19.61 -3.62 -2.99
N ILE A 110 20.83 -3.09 -3.02
CA ILE A 110 21.12 -1.65 -2.98
C ILE A 110 21.50 -1.22 -4.39
N PHE A 111 20.97 -0.10 -4.84
CA PHE A 111 21.27 0.48 -6.15
C PHE A 111 21.80 1.89 -5.96
N PHE A 112 23.07 2.08 -6.28
CA PHE A 112 23.78 3.36 -6.20
C PHE A 112 23.72 4.10 -7.52
N GLN A 113 23.13 5.29 -7.53
CA GLN A 113 23.10 6.17 -8.70
C GLN A 113 24.51 6.64 -9.03
N GLN A 114 24.87 6.63 -10.31
CA GLN A 114 26.14 7.11 -10.81
C GLN A 114 25.98 8.50 -11.44
N LYS A 115 27.07 9.25 -11.57
CA LYS A 115 27.08 10.60 -12.17
C LYS A 115 26.57 10.65 -13.62
N ASP A 116 26.63 9.53 -14.34
CA ASP A 116 26.08 9.39 -15.68
C ASP A 116 24.59 9.04 -15.69
N GLY A 117 23.98 8.90 -14.52
CA GLY A 117 22.57 8.55 -14.30
C GLY A 117 22.30 7.04 -14.27
N THR A 118 23.26 6.18 -14.59
CA THR A 118 23.10 4.72 -14.45
C THR A 118 23.17 4.28 -13.00
N PHE A 119 22.84 3.02 -12.71
CA PHE A 119 22.90 2.45 -11.36
C PHE A 119 23.84 1.27 -11.29
N LYS A 120 24.61 1.21 -10.19
CA LYS A 120 25.37 0.03 -9.80
C LYS A 120 24.69 -0.61 -8.61
N ASN A 121 24.64 -1.94 -8.56
CA ASN A 121 24.01 -2.64 -7.46
C ASN A 121 25.03 -3.33 -6.56
N ASP A 122 24.63 -3.45 -5.29
CA ASP A 122 25.26 -4.25 -4.24
C ASP A 122 24.16 -5.00 -3.46
N SER A 123 24.52 -5.74 -2.44
CA SER A 123 23.59 -6.54 -1.64
C SER A 123 23.88 -6.38 -0.17
N LEU A 124 22.83 -6.34 0.64
CA LEU A 124 22.98 -6.54 2.08
C LEU A 124 23.50 -7.97 2.38
N PRO A 125 24.07 -8.20 3.58
CA PRO A 125 24.42 -9.54 4.01
C PRO A 125 23.23 -10.51 3.93
N SER A 126 23.51 -11.79 3.69
CA SER A 126 22.50 -12.84 3.67
C SER A 126 21.80 -12.96 5.04
N LYS A 127 20.52 -13.24 5.00
CA LYS A 127 19.64 -13.34 6.17
C LYS A 127 18.65 -14.49 6.00
N SER A 128 17.89 -14.79 7.06
CA SER A 128 16.81 -15.79 7.04
C SER A 128 15.40 -15.18 7.10
N ALA A 129 15.28 -13.88 7.39
CA ALA A 129 13.99 -13.18 7.48
C ALA A 129 13.54 -12.62 6.14
N GLU A 130 12.23 -12.47 5.94
CA GLU A 130 11.63 -11.71 4.84
C GLU A 130 11.78 -10.21 5.10
N ASP A 131 12.14 -9.42 4.09
CA ASP A 131 12.14 -7.96 4.18
C ASP A 131 10.78 -7.42 3.75
N MET A 132 10.06 -6.82 4.70
CA MET A 132 8.80 -6.16 4.46
C MET A 132 9.01 -4.65 4.26
N GLY A 133 8.57 -3.82 5.19
CA GLY A 133 8.82 -2.39 5.16
C GLY A 133 10.30 -2.07 5.26
N LEU A 134 10.75 -1.14 4.42
CA LEU A 134 12.12 -0.62 4.42
C LEU A 134 12.09 0.87 4.64
N LEU A 135 13.01 1.39 5.45
CA LEU A 135 13.13 2.81 5.70
C LEU A 135 14.59 3.23 5.78
N LEU A 136 14.97 4.21 4.94
CA LEU A 136 16.23 4.94 5.05
C LEU A 136 15.98 6.22 5.86
N PHE A 137 16.72 6.39 6.95
CA PHE A 137 16.64 7.56 7.82
C PHE A 137 17.93 7.70 8.65
N ASP A 138 18.21 8.88 9.13
CA ASP A 138 19.35 9.16 10.01
C ASP A 138 18.94 8.81 11.44
N ALA A 139 19.39 7.67 11.95
CA ALA A 139 18.96 7.14 13.25
C ALA A 139 19.79 7.70 14.42
N ASP A 140 21.06 8.12 14.21
CA ASP A 140 21.97 8.55 15.27
C ASP A 140 22.54 9.96 15.06
N GLN A 141 21.93 10.72 14.14
CA GLN A 141 22.24 12.12 13.87
C GLN A 141 23.67 12.36 13.34
N ASP A 142 24.26 11.36 12.70
CA ASP A 142 25.57 11.47 12.07
C ASP A 142 25.53 11.97 10.61
N ASN A 143 24.31 12.20 10.06
CA ASN A 143 23.96 12.58 8.70
C ASN A 143 24.20 11.51 7.63
N ASP A 144 24.45 10.28 8.02
CA ASP A 144 24.42 9.11 7.14
C ASP A 144 23.03 8.43 7.25
N LEU A 145 22.47 7.97 6.13
CA LEU A 145 21.18 7.29 6.20
C LEU A 145 21.37 5.82 6.59
N ASP A 146 20.85 5.45 7.74
CA ASP A 146 20.74 4.08 8.21
C ASP A 146 19.56 3.37 7.55
N LEU A 147 19.54 2.05 7.61
CA LEU A 147 18.48 1.25 7.02
C LEU A 147 17.76 0.40 8.07
N TYR A 148 16.48 0.67 8.28
CA TYR A 148 15.60 -0.21 9.03
C TYR A 148 14.90 -1.20 8.09
N CYS A 149 14.88 -2.48 8.48
CA CYS A 149 14.19 -3.55 7.76
C CYS A 149 13.22 -4.25 8.71
N VAL A 150 11.93 -4.13 8.42
CA VAL A 150 10.89 -4.90 9.09
C VAL A 150 10.98 -6.36 8.67
N SER A 151 10.93 -7.27 9.61
CA SER A 151 10.93 -8.72 9.37
C SER A 151 9.49 -9.24 9.39
N GLY A 152 9.08 -9.94 8.33
CA GLY A 152 7.70 -10.42 8.21
C GLY A 152 7.59 -11.83 7.66
N SER A 153 6.44 -12.13 7.01
CA SER A 153 6.06 -13.45 6.49
C SER A 153 5.63 -14.46 7.56
N PRO A 154 4.75 -15.43 7.26
CA PRO A 154 4.37 -16.51 8.18
C PRO A 154 5.30 -17.73 8.13
N GLU A 155 6.39 -17.70 7.36
CA GLU A 155 7.20 -18.87 6.99
C GLU A 155 7.92 -19.55 8.15
N PHE A 156 8.17 -18.84 9.24
CA PHE A 156 9.02 -19.31 10.33
C PHE A 156 8.26 -19.89 11.54
N LYS A 157 6.93 -19.99 11.44
CA LYS A 157 6.06 -20.53 12.51
C LYS A 157 6.44 -19.98 13.89
N ASN A 158 6.97 -20.82 14.76
CA ASN A 158 7.33 -20.51 16.15
C ASN A 158 8.77 -19.99 16.32
N ASN A 159 9.52 -19.78 15.25
CA ASN A 159 10.88 -19.25 15.35
C ASN A 159 10.85 -17.72 15.40
N VAL A 160 10.50 -17.20 16.57
CA VAL A 160 10.36 -15.75 16.82
C VAL A 160 11.63 -14.94 16.53
N GLN A 161 12.81 -15.55 16.56
CA GLN A 161 14.07 -14.84 16.24
C GLN A 161 14.13 -14.40 14.77
N ASN A 162 13.47 -15.09 13.87
CA ASN A 162 13.40 -14.72 12.47
C ASN A 162 12.46 -13.53 12.20
N TYR A 163 11.65 -13.14 13.19
CA TYR A 163 10.80 -11.95 13.13
C TYR A 163 11.45 -10.72 13.79
N GLN A 164 12.65 -10.85 14.36
CA GLN A 164 13.37 -9.69 14.88
C GLN A 164 13.67 -8.71 13.73
N ASP A 165 13.21 -7.49 13.87
CA ASP A 165 13.54 -6.41 12.96
C ASP A 165 15.03 -6.08 13.02
N ARG A 166 15.52 -5.43 11.99
CA ARG A 166 16.94 -5.19 11.80
C ARG A 166 17.23 -3.73 11.52
N LEU A 167 18.13 -3.14 12.29
CA LEU A 167 18.73 -1.86 11.96
C LEU A 167 20.16 -2.10 11.45
N TYR A 168 20.46 -1.55 10.29
CA TYR A 168 21.78 -1.53 9.70
C TYR A 168 22.32 -0.11 9.76
N ARG A 169 23.39 0.08 10.54
CA ARG A 169 24.12 1.35 10.60
C ARG A 169 24.89 1.55 9.32
N ASN A 170 24.78 2.73 8.75
CA ASN A 170 25.66 3.16 7.69
C ASN A 170 27.00 3.61 8.31
N THR A 171 28.09 2.97 7.91
CA THR A 171 29.44 3.31 8.43
C THR A 171 30.17 4.25 7.49
N GLY A 172 29.45 4.98 6.66
CA GLY A 172 29.93 5.87 5.63
C GLY A 172 30.06 5.20 4.25
N ASN A 173 29.87 5.99 3.20
CA ASN A 173 29.94 5.55 1.81
C ASN A 173 29.01 4.37 1.45
N GLY A 174 27.86 4.27 2.08
CA GLY A 174 26.84 3.26 1.80
C GLY A 174 27.20 1.84 2.27
N LYS A 175 28.04 1.72 3.28
CA LYS A 175 28.41 0.43 3.89
C LYS A 175 27.58 0.19 5.13
N PHE A 176 26.70 -0.78 5.06
CA PHE A 176 25.80 -1.15 6.15
C PHE A 176 26.38 -2.23 7.05
N GLN A 177 26.28 -2.01 8.36
CA GLN A 177 26.63 -2.95 9.40
C GLN A 177 25.41 -3.22 10.30
N TYR A 178 25.05 -4.49 10.48
CA TYR A 178 23.94 -4.87 11.37
C TYR A 178 24.26 -4.51 12.82
N ASP A 179 23.35 -3.75 13.46
CA ASP A 179 23.44 -3.40 14.88
C ASP A 179 22.40 -4.21 15.67
N SER A 180 22.84 -5.31 16.27
CA SER A 180 21.98 -6.20 17.05
C SER A 180 21.56 -5.64 18.42
N ALA A 181 22.09 -4.51 18.84
CA ALA A 181 21.82 -3.88 20.14
C ALA A 181 20.89 -2.65 20.01
N ALA A 182 20.63 -2.20 18.78
CA ALA A 182 19.88 -0.97 18.54
C ALA A 182 18.38 -1.10 18.86
N LEU A 183 17.80 -2.28 18.65
CA LEU A 183 16.36 -2.49 18.74
C LEU A 183 15.99 -3.36 19.95
N PRO A 184 14.83 -3.13 20.58
CA PRO A 184 14.27 -4.05 21.56
C PRO A 184 13.90 -5.38 20.90
N ALA A 185 13.52 -6.37 21.71
CA ALA A 185 13.00 -7.64 21.18
C ALA A 185 11.68 -7.41 20.48
N ILE A 186 11.64 -7.67 19.17
CA ILE A 186 10.46 -7.63 18.29
C ILE A 186 10.27 -9.04 17.78
N THR A 187 9.17 -9.69 18.17
CA THR A 187 8.95 -11.12 17.92
C THR A 187 7.74 -11.40 17.03
N GLY A 188 7.07 -10.36 16.53
CA GLY A 188 5.92 -10.43 15.64
C GLY A 188 6.29 -10.26 14.17
N SER A 189 5.52 -10.87 13.27
CA SER A 189 5.63 -10.61 11.85
C SER A 189 5.09 -9.22 11.52
N GLY A 190 5.97 -8.30 11.13
CA GLY A 190 5.64 -6.91 10.82
C GLY A 190 5.33 -6.65 9.35
N SER A 191 4.94 -5.41 9.04
CA SER A 191 4.70 -4.93 7.68
C SER A 191 5.36 -3.58 7.41
N SER A 192 4.74 -2.49 7.84
CA SER A 192 5.16 -1.13 7.56
C SER A 192 6.04 -0.55 8.67
N VAL A 193 6.90 0.38 8.29
CA VAL A 193 7.65 1.23 9.21
C VAL A 193 7.61 2.66 8.71
N VAL A 194 7.35 3.61 9.62
CA VAL A 194 7.36 5.05 9.35
C VAL A 194 8.03 5.79 10.50
N ALA A 195 8.78 6.86 10.19
CA ALA A 195 9.49 7.65 11.20
C ALA A 195 8.99 9.09 11.27
N ASN A 196 9.06 9.66 12.46
CA ASN A 196 8.81 11.08 12.71
C ASN A 196 9.40 11.49 14.06
N ASP A 197 9.81 12.74 14.19
CA ASP A 197 10.09 13.40 15.47
C ASP A 197 8.74 13.85 16.06
N PHE A 198 7.94 12.89 16.60
CA PHE A 198 6.56 13.15 17.00
C PHE A 198 6.45 13.84 18.37
N ASP A 199 7.46 13.71 19.23
CA ASP A 199 7.51 14.37 20.54
C ASP A 199 8.38 15.63 20.56
N GLN A 200 8.99 15.96 19.41
CA GLN A 200 9.75 17.17 19.14
C GLN A 200 11.01 17.28 20.01
N ASP A 201 11.66 16.17 20.31
CA ASP A 201 12.92 16.15 21.06
C ASP A 201 14.17 16.23 20.15
N GLY A 202 13.99 16.14 18.83
CA GLY A 202 15.03 16.39 17.82
C GLY A 202 15.61 15.12 17.22
N ASP A 203 15.06 13.96 17.49
CA ASP A 203 15.42 12.71 16.82
C ASP A 203 14.20 12.03 16.18
N LEU A 204 14.44 10.98 15.41
CA LEU A 204 13.37 10.30 14.68
C LEU A 204 12.96 9.02 15.40
N ASP A 205 11.69 8.96 15.79
CA ASP A 205 11.04 7.80 16.37
C ASP A 205 10.36 6.96 15.29
N LEU A 206 10.07 5.70 15.60
CA LEU A 206 9.49 4.75 14.65
C LEU A 206 8.13 4.23 15.12
N PHE A 207 7.17 4.17 14.20
CA PHE A 207 6.03 3.27 14.32
C PHE A 207 6.25 2.06 13.40
N VAL A 208 6.14 0.85 13.97
CA VAL A 208 6.26 -0.43 13.27
C VAL A 208 4.94 -1.18 13.39
N GLY A 209 4.27 -1.39 12.25
CA GLY A 209 2.98 -2.06 12.18
C GLY A 209 3.11 -3.58 12.15
N GLY A 210 2.44 -4.27 13.07
CA GLY A 210 2.31 -5.72 13.06
C GLY A 210 1.34 -6.19 11.97
N ARG A 211 1.73 -7.21 11.17
CA ARG A 211 0.93 -7.69 10.03
C ARG A 211 0.11 -8.93 10.34
N ILE A 212 0.72 -9.94 10.96
CA ILE A 212 0.06 -11.22 11.24
C ILE A 212 0.68 -11.91 12.45
N VAL A 213 -0.14 -12.63 13.20
CA VAL A 213 0.33 -13.66 14.13
C VAL A 213 0.40 -14.97 13.35
N PRO A 214 1.59 -15.52 13.07
CA PRO A 214 1.73 -16.72 12.27
C PRO A 214 0.88 -17.88 12.81
N GLN A 215 0.12 -18.55 11.93
CA GLN A 215 -0.80 -19.65 12.24
C GLN A 215 -2.01 -19.28 13.14
N ARG A 216 -2.26 -17.99 13.37
CA ARG A 216 -3.36 -17.53 14.21
C ARG A 216 -4.22 -16.44 13.53
N TYR A 217 -4.26 -16.44 12.20
CA TYR A 217 -5.13 -15.52 11.46
C TYR A 217 -6.59 -15.65 11.92
N PRO A 218 -7.32 -14.57 12.15
CA PRO A 218 -6.98 -13.15 12.00
C PRO A 218 -6.73 -12.45 13.35
N GLU A 219 -5.98 -13.04 14.28
CA GLU A 219 -5.62 -12.37 15.52
C GLU A 219 -4.75 -11.14 15.25
N SER A 220 -5.04 -10.05 15.96
CA SER A 220 -4.25 -8.82 15.87
C SER A 220 -2.84 -9.04 16.42
N PRO A 221 -1.79 -8.83 15.62
CA PRO A 221 -0.41 -8.84 16.11
C PRO A 221 -0.10 -7.61 16.95
N GLU A 222 1.07 -7.59 17.57
CA GLU A 222 1.58 -6.40 18.23
C GLU A 222 2.18 -5.42 17.21
N SER A 223 1.90 -4.14 17.41
CA SER A 223 2.54 -3.01 16.75
C SER A 223 3.38 -2.24 17.78
N TYR A 224 4.41 -1.52 17.33
CA TYR A 224 5.39 -0.93 18.19
C TYR A 224 5.57 0.56 17.91
N LEU A 225 5.57 1.38 18.96
CA LEU A 225 6.09 2.74 18.95
C LEU A 225 7.47 2.69 19.63
N LEU A 226 8.51 2.87 18.83
CA LEU A 226 9.90 2.77 19.25
C LEU A 226 10.48 4.17 19.38
N ILE A 227 10.86 4.54 20.60
CA ILE A 227 11.44 5.85 20.91
C ILE A 227 12.95 5.75 20.80
N ASN A 228 13.53 6.67 20.05
CA ASN A 228 14.98 6.86 19.89
C ASN A 228 15.56 7.57 21.13
N ASP A 229 16.81 7.34 21.44
CA ASP A 229 17.53 8.09 22.47
C ASP A 229 18.54 9.12 21.88
N GLY A 230 18.39 9.42 20.57
CA GLY A 230 19.27 10.30 19.81
C GLY A 230 20.59 9.66 19.39
N THR A 231 20.87 8.42 19.82
CA THR A 231 22.04 7.65 19.42
C THR A 231 21.68 6.47 18.51
N GLY A 232 20.39 6.42 18.09
CA GLY A 232 19.81 5.34 17.30
C GLY A 232 19.61 4.05 18.06
N LYS A 233 19.49 4.11 19.37
CA LYS A 233 19.05 3.02 20.22
C LYS A 233 17.58 3.24 20.58
N PHE A 234 16.77 2.24 20.33
CA PHE A 234 15.33 2.34 20.43
C PHE A 234 14.75 1.57 21.62
N GLU A 235 13.75 2.17 22.26
CA GLU A 235 12.98 1.54 23.32
C GLU A 235 11.50 1.40 22.93
N ASN A 236 10.89 0.25 23.21
CA ASN A 236 9.44 0.08 23.02
C ASN A 236 8.66 0.85 24.09
N SER A 237 8.04 1.92 23.69
CA SER A 237 7.23 2.80 24.56
C SER A 237 5.74 2.81 24.19
N THR A 238 5.27 1.84 23.42
CA THR A 238 3.89 1.77 22.90
C THR A 238 2.84 1.99 23.99
N ALA A 239 2.89 1.21 25.07
CA ALA A 239 1.92 1.29 26.16
C ALA A 239 1.97 2.63 26.94
N LYS A 240 3.14 3.29 26.96
CA LYS A 240 3.31 4.60 27.60
C LYS A 240 2.54 5.69 26.87
N PHE A 241 2.52 5.66 25.54
CA PHE A 241 1.88 6.70 24.71
C PHE A 241 0.43 6.34 24.35
N SER A 242 0.14 5.08 24.02
CA SER A 242 -1.22 4.60 23.81
C SER A 242 -1.29 3.08 23.84
N GLU A 243 -1.99 2.51 24.82
CA GLU A 243 -2.24 1.06 24.89
C GLU A 243 -2.99 0.55 23.63
N ALA A 244 -3.86 1.40 23.06
CA ALA A 244 -4.63 1.07 21.86
C ALA A 244 -3.75 0.83 20.61
N LEU A 245 -2.55 1.39 20.56
CA LEU A 245 -1.59 1.15 19.47
C LEU A 245 -1.04 -0.28 19.48
N SER A 246 -0.89 -0.89 20.65
CA SER A 246 -0.24 -2.20 20.78
C SER A 246 -0.93 -3.27 19.93
N LYS A 247 -2.27 -3.30 19.92
CA LYS A 247 -3.05 -4.28 19.15
C LYS A 247 -4.11 -3.61 18.28
N VAL A 248 -3.69 -2.60 17.55
CA VAL A 248 -4.58 -1.79 16.71
C VAL A 248 -5.25 -2.59 15.58
N GLY A 249 -4.65 -3.68 15.14
CA GLY A 249 -5.16 -4.55 14.08
C GLY A 249 -4.04 -5.19 13.26
N MET A 250 -4.40 -5.78 12.12
CA MET A 250 -3.46 -6.35 11.14
C MET A 250 -2.99 -5.23 10.21
N VAL A 251 -1.98 -4.46 10.65
CA VAL A 251 -1.52 -3.25 9.96
C VAL A 251 -0.88 -3.60 8.61
N SER A 252 -1.22 -2.84 7.58
CA SER A 252 -0.62 -2.91 6.23
C SER A 252 0.02 -1.61 5.80
N GLY A 253 -0.42 -0.48 6.38
CA GLY A 253 0.12 0.84 6.09
C GLY A 253 -0.05 1.80 7.25
N ALA A 254 0.87 2.74 7.36
CA ALA A 254 0.84 3.83 8.32
C ALA A 254 1.42 5.11 7.72
N LEU A 255 1.08 6.26 8.31
CA LEU A 255 1.55 7.56 7.86
C LEU A 255 1.56 8.54 9.03
N TRP A 256 2.66 9.27 9.22
CA TRP A 256 2.71 10.42 10.10
C TRP A 256 2.21 11.67 9.37
N SER A 257 1.24 12.37 9.93
CA SER A 257 0.63 13.57 9.33
C SER A 257 0.07 14.47 10.42
N ASP A 258 0.17 15.79 10.25
CA ASP A 258 -0.48 16.78 11.13
C ASP A 258 -1.95 16.92 10.67
N ILE A 259 -2.80 16.02 11.17
CA ILE A 259 -4.17 15.79 10.71
C ILE A 259 -5.10 16.94 11.07
N ASN A 260 -4.90 17.53 12.25
CA ASN A 260 -5.74 18.58 12.82
C ASN A 260 -5.13 19.99 12.69
N ASN A 261 -3.95 20.10 12.05
CA ASN A 261 -3.18 21.33 11.86
C ASN A 261 -2.77 22.03 13.18
N ASP A 262 -2.53 21.26 14.26
CA ASP A 262 -2.06 21.80 15.54
C ASP A 262 -0.54 21.91 15.65
N GLY A 263 0.19 21.40 14.65
CA GLY A 263 1.65 21.42 14.58
C GLY A 263 2.32 20.18 15.21
N TRP A 264 1.56 19.23 15.74
CA TRP A 264 2.05 17.93 16.18
C TRP A 264 1.75 16.88 15.13
N SER A 265 2.69 15.97 14.91
CA SER A 265 2.45 14.87 13.97
C SER A 265 1.59 13.81 14.63
N ASP A 266 0.44 13.53 14.04
CA ASP A 266 -0.46 12.44 14.37
C ASP A 266 -0.10 11.19 13.56
N LEU A 267 -0.63 10.03 13.94
CA LEU A 267 -0.38 8.77 13.24
C LEU A 267 -1.68 8.21 12.63
N ALA A 268 -1.72 8.08 11.31
CA ALA A 268 -2.76 7.36 10.59
C ALA A 268 -2.36 5.89 10.42
N VAL A 269 -3.27 4.95 10.72
CA VAL A 269 -3.03 3.50 10.61
C VAL A 269 -4.17 2.84 9.87
N VAL A 270 -3.82 1.98 8.91
CA VAL A 270 -4.77 1.18 8.11
C VAL A 270 -4.32 -0.28 8.03
N GLY A 271 -5.27 -1.17 7.83
CA GLY A 271 -4.95 -2.59 7.75
C GLY A 271 -6.16 -3.47 7.46
N GLU A 272 -5.96 -4.76 7.55
CA GLU A 272 -6.97 -5.78 7.26
C GLU A 272 -7.90 -5.97 8.46
N TRP A 273 -9.20 -6.05 8.20
CA TRP A 273 -10.26 -6.21 9.21
C TRP A 273 -10.37 -5.04 10.20
N MET A 274 -9.85 -3.87 9.88
CA MET A 274 -9.88 -2.73 10.78
C MET A 274 -10.40 -1.47 10.08
N PRO A 275 -10.96 -0.51 10.84
CA PRO A 275 -11.29 0.82 10.32
C PRO A 275 -10.02 1.63 10.06
N ILE A 276 -10.12 2.67 9.23
CA ILE A 276 -9.13 3.73 9.20
C ILE A 276 -9.10 4.37 10.58
N THR A 277 -7.94 4.39 11.21
CA THR A 277 -7.77 4.89 12.58
C THR A 277 -6.65 5.92 12.63
N PHE A 278 -6.96 7.05 13.22
CA PHE A 278 -6.01 8.11 13.52
C PHE A 278 -5.70 8.11 15.01
N PHE A 279 -4.45 8.32 15.34
CA PHE A 279 -3.98 8.51 16.70
C PHE A 279 -3.52 9.95 16.84
N ILE A 280 -4.37 10.78 17.43
CA ILE A 280 -4.14 12.22 17.59
C ILE A 280 -3.12 12.44 18.70
N ASN A 281 -2.10 13.20 18.40
CA ASN A 281 -0.98 13.49 19.27
C ASN A 281 -1.32 14.63 20.24
N GLU A 282 -1.36 14.33 21.52
CA GLU A 282 -1.65 15.30 22.59
C GLU A 282 -0.34 15.97 23.08
N GLY A 283 0.33 16.69 22.17
CA GLY A 283 1.52 17.47 22.50
C GLY A 283 2.74 16.65 22.87
N GLY A 284 3.00 15.54 22.16
CA GLY A 284 4.13 14.65 22.38
C GLY A 284 4.04 13.77 23.63
N LYS A 285 2.87 13.66 24.28
CA LYS A 285 2.73 12.98 25.57
C LYS A 285 1.92 11.68 25.49
N THR A 286 0.83 11.68 24.73
CA THR A 286 -0.06 10.56 24.55
C THR A 286 -0.75 10.64 23.20
N PHE A 287 -1.31 9.53 22.75
CA PHE A 287 -2.15 9.49 21.55
C PHE A 287 -3.59 9.12 21.90
N THR A 288 -4.54 9.90 21.37
CA THR A 288 -5.98 9.64 21.48
C THR A 288 -6.47 8.99 20.18
N PRO A 289 -6.99 7.76 20.20
CA PRO A 289 -7.48 7.10 18.99
C PRO A 289 -8.80 7.70 18.50
N VAL A 290 -8.89 7.99 17.21
CA VAL A 290 -10.08 8.41 16.46
C VAL A 290 -10.27 7.45 15.31
N SER A 291 -11.21 6.52 15.41
CA SER A 291 -11.52 5.55 14.37
C SER A 291 -12.73 5.99 13.57
N LEU A 292 -12.76 5.61 12.28
CA LEU A 292 -13.91 5.75 11.38
C LEU A 292 -14.60 4.39 11.20
N PRO A 293 -15.55 3.98 12.06
CA PRO A 293 -16.08 2.61 12.13
C PRO A 293 -16.72 2.13 10.81
N GLU A 294 -17.34 3.05 10.06
CA GLU A 294 -17.96 2.78 8.75
C GLU A 294 -16.94 2.38 7.67
N THR A 295 -15.64 2.61 7.93
CA THR A 295 -14.55 2.29 6.99
C THR A 295 -13.90 0.94 7.25
N THR A 296 -14.46 0.07 8.09
CA THR A 296 -13.83 -1.23 8.34
C THR A 296 -13.64 -1.99 7.04
N GLY A 297 -12.37 -2.26 6.68
CA GLY A 297 -11.95 -2.72 5.35
C GLY A 297 -10.81 -3.73 5.36
N TRP A 298 -10.36 -4.08 4.16
CA TRP A 298 -9.11 -4.80 3.90
C TRP A 298 -8.14 -3.80 3.25
N TRP A 299 -7.73 -2.82 4.05
CA TRP A 299 -6.85 -1.75 3.59
C TRP A 299 -5.45 -2.27 3.34
N ASN A 300 -4.79 -1.73 2.32
CA ASN A 300 -3.43 -2.09 1.95
C ASN A 300 -2.45 -0.93 2.19
N SER A 301 -2.84 0.30 1.89
CA SER A 301 -1.94 1.45 1.91
C SER A 301 -2.65 2.75 2.25
N ILE A 302 -1.87 3.74 2.69
CA ILE A 302 -2.32 5.13 2.89
C ILE A 302 -1.22 6.08 2.42
N SER A 303 -1.61 7.16 1.72
CA SER A 303 -0.72 8.23 1.28
C SER A 303 -1.43 9.57 1.38
N GLY A 304 -0.72 10.61 1.82
CA GLY A 304 -1.26 11.93 2.05
C GLY A 304 -0.92 12.95 0.95
N GLY A 305 -1.75 13.97 0.83
CA GLY A 305 -1.54 15.14 -0.02
C GLY A 305 -2.70 16.11 0.08
N ASP A 306 -2.44 17.40 -0.03
CA ASP A 306 -3.46 18.46 -0.07
C ASP A 306 -3.96 18.57 -1.52
N PHE A 307 -5.01 17.77 -1.85
CA PHE A 307 -5.51 17.62 -3.22
C PHE A 307 -6.49 18.70 -3.67
N ASP A 308 -7.05 19.47 -2.75
CA ASP A 308 -7.99 20.55 -3.08
C ASP A 308 -7.45 21.94 -2.76
N ASN A 309 -6.23 22.01 -2.23
CA ASN A 309 -5.48 23.22 -1.90
C ASN A 309 -6.18 24.09 -0.83
N ASP A 310 -6.61 23.46 0.25
CA ASP A 310 -7.22 24.11 1.43
C ASP A 310 -6.30 24.13 2.67
N GLU A 311 -5.06 23.63 2.55
CA GLU A 311 -4.01 23.52 3.57
C GLU A 311 -4.26 22.38 4.58
N ASP A 312 -5.30 21.53 4.42
CA ASP A 312 -5.48 20.28 5.14
C ASP A 312 -4.87 19.11 4.34
N ILE A 313 -4.36 18.09 5.00
CA ILE A 313 -3.88 16.89 4.30
C ILE A 313 -5.01 15.89 4.15
N ASP A 314 -5.27 15.51 2.92
CA ASP A 314 -6.19 14.45 2.52
C ASP A 314 -5.46 13.14 2.29
N TYR A 315 -6.21 12.04 2.15
CA TYR A 315 -5.60 10.71 2.04
C TYR A 315 -6.17 9.90 0.88
N ILE A 316 -5.27 9.24 0.15
CA ILE A 316 -5.60 8.13 -0.75
C ILE A 316 -5.39 6.84 0.03
N VAL A 317 -6.45 6.03 0.15
CA VAL A 317 -6.40 4.78 0.91
C VAL A 317 -6.75 3.61 0.00
N GLY A 318 -5.76 2.73 -0.21
CA GLY A 318 -5.88 1.55 -1.05
C GLY A 318 -6.54 0.38 -0.33
N ASN A 319 -7.45 -0.32 -1.00
CA ASN A 319 -8.19 -1.47 -0.47
C ASN A 319 -8.15 -2.64 -1.48
N LEU A 320 -8.87 -3.72 -1.19
CA LEU A 320 -9.03 -4.89 -2.07
C LEU A 320 -9.63 -4.54 -3.44
N GLY A 321 -10.44 -3.49 -3.51
CA GLY A 321 -11.19 -3.13 -4.70
C GLY A 321 -12.55 -3.84 -4.82
N LEU A 322 -13.29 -3.49 -5.85
CA LEU A 322 -14.68 -3.96 -6.02
C LEU A 322 -14.82 -5.14 -6.99
N ASN A 323 -13.75 -5.53 -7.68
CA ASN A 323 -13.72 -6.66 -8.60
C ASN A 323 -13.25 -7.95 -7.90
N SER A 324 -13.98 -8.35 -6.87
CA SER A 324 -13.71 -9.55 -6.09
C SER A 324 -14.99 -10.37 -5.87
N VAL A 325 -14.83 -11.60 -5.38
CA VAL A 325 -15.96 -12.46 -4.97
C VAL A 325 -16.66 -11.93 -3.72
N TYR A 326 -16.00 -11.07 -2.98
CA TYR A 326 -16.52 -10.44 -1.77
C TYR A 326 -17.32 -9.20 -2.12
N LYS A 327 -18.50 -9.08 -1.52
CA LYS A 327 -19.33 -7.88 -1.56
C LYS A 327 -19.63 -7.48 -0.13
N ALA A 328 -19.25 -6.28 0.26
CA ALA A 328 -19.36 -5.81 1.62
C ALA A 328 -20.20 -4.53 1.70
N SER A 329 -21.00 -4.44 2.75
CA SER A 329 -21.76 -3.26 3.13
C SER A 329 -22.05 -3.30 4.63
N GLU A 330 -22.54 -2.22 5.21
CA GLU A 330 -22.97 -2.19 6.61
C GLU A 330 -24.04 -3.25 6.94
N LYS A 331 -24.98 -3.48 6.00
CA LYS A 331 -26.07 -4.45 6.18
C LYS A 331 -25.64 -5.88 5.92
N GLU A 332 -24.75 -6.08 4.98
CA GLU A 332 -24.24 -7.38 4.53
C GLU A 332 -22.71 -7.35 4.52
N PRO A 333 -22.06 -7.36 5.69
CA PRO A 333 -20.60 -7.34 5.78
C PRO A 333 -19.99 -8.67 5.35
N VAL A 334 -18.74 -8.66 4.94
CA VAL A 334 -17.90 -9.86 4.92
C VAL A 334 -17.45 -10.10 6.35
N CYS A 335 -17.58 -11.32 6.85
CA CYS A 335 -17.26 -11.68 8.22
C CYS A 335 -16.20 -12.79 8.27
N VAL A 336 -15.46 -12.85 9.36
CA VAL A 336 -14.67 -14.01 9.74
C VAL A 336 -15.02 -14.42 11.17
N TYR A 337 -15.25 -15.71 11.37
CA TYR A 337 -15.37 -16.34 12.68
C TYR A 337 -14.17 -17.23 12.90
N ALA A 338 -13.33 -16.90 13.86
CA ALA A 338 -12.09 -17.60 14.10
C ALA A 338 -12.00 -18.16 15.51
N LYS A 339 -11.78 -19.46 15.60
CA LYS A 339 -11.62 -20.23 16.82
C LYS A 339 -11.05 -21.60 16.45
N ASP A 340 -10.48 -22.33 17.39
CA ASP A 340 -10.29 -23.77 17.27
C ASP A 340 -11.65 -24.47 17.47
N PHE A 341 -12.36 -24.77 16.37
CA PHE A 341 -13.71 -25.35 16.42
C PHE A 341 -13.71 -26.85 16.62
N ASP A 342 -12.61 -27.52 16.40
CA ASP A 342 -12.52 -28.98 16.54
C ASP A 342 -11.52 -29.47 17.60
N ASP A 343 -10.96 -28.53 18.39
CA ASP A 343 -10.04 -28.74 19.51
C ASP A 343 -8.75 -29.47 19.07
N ASN A 344 -8.23 -29.13 17.88
CA ASN A 344 -7.02 -29.68 17.32
C ASN A 344 -5.77 -28.80 17.52
N GLY A 345 -5.92 -27.64 18.15
CA GLY A 345 -4.87 -26.66 18.43
C GLY A 345 -4.63 -25.65 17.31
N SER A 346 -5.34 -25.76 16.18
CA SER A 346 -5.24 -24.83 15.06
C SER A 346 -6.35 -23.77 15.11
N MET A 347 -6.07 -22.57 14.63
CA MET A 347 -7.08 -21.53 14.43
C MET A 347 -7.83 -21.79 13.12
N ASP A 348 -9.16 -21.83 13.16
CA ASP A 348 -10.03 -22.06 12.01
C ASP A 348 -10.75 -20.77 11.61
N PRO A 349 -10.23 -19.98 10.68
CA PRO A 349 -10.84 -18.73 10.25
C PRO A 349 -11.92 -18.98 9.18
N ILE A 350 -13.18 -19.08 9.59
CA ILE A 350 -14.30 -19.30 8.67
C ILE A 350 -14.74 -17.96 8.09
N LEU A 351 -14.39 -17.68 6.85
CA LEU A 351 -14.89 -16.51 6.13
C LEU A 351 -16.35 -16.75 5.71
N CYS A 352 -17.15 -15.69 5.87
CA CYS A 352 -18.56 -15.66 5.52
C CYS A 352 -18.90 -14.44 4.66
N ARG A 353 -19.89 -14.61 3.79
CA ARG A 353 -20.49 -13.53 3.01
C ARG A 353 -22.01 -13.69 2.94
N TYR A 354 -22.70 -12.61 2.67
CA TYR A 354 -24.13 -12.64 2.48
C TYR A 354 -24.51 -12.96 1.03
N ILE A 355 -25.54 -13.80 0.88
CA ILE A 355 -26.21 -14.08 -0.40
C ILE A 355 -27.70 -13.99 -0.14
N GLN A 356 -28.37 -13.01 -0.72
CA GLN A 356 -29.81 -12.76 -0.55
C GLN A 356 -30.25 -12.67 0.93
N GLY A 357 -29.50 -11.92 1.73
CA GLY A 357 -29.82 -11.67 3.15
C GLY A 357 -29.48 -12.81 4.12
N LYS A 358 -28.91 -13.92 3.63
CA LYS A 358 -28.45 -15.02 4.50
C LYS A 358 -26.93 -15.14 4.43
N GLU A 359 -26.31 -15.36 5.59
CA GLU A 359 -24.86 -15.48 5.74
C GLU A 359 -24.38 -16.91 5.49
N TYR A 360 -23.46 -17.07 4.53
CA TYR A 360 -22.91 -18.36 4.11
C TYR A 360 -21.38 -18.36 4.25
N PRO A 361 -20.77 -19.52 4.59
CA PRO A 361 -19.32 -19.65 4.48
C PRO A 361 -18.89 -19.50 3.01
N VAL A 362 -17.73 -18.88 2.81
CA VAL A 362 -17.16 -18.67 1.47
C VAL A 362 -16.56 -19.96 0.92
N HIS A 363 -15.94 -20.74 1.79
CA HIS A 363 -15.22 -21.95 1.39
C HIS A 363 -16.17 -23.07 0.95
N PRO A 364 -15.78 -23.89 -0.03
CA PRO A 364 -16.48 -25.13 -0.36
C PRO A 364 -16.45 -26.12 0.81
N ARG A 365 -17.38 -27.06 0.74
CA ARG A 365 -17.51 -28.12 1.75
C ARG A 365 -16.19 -28.87 2.02
N GLU A 366 -15.46 -29.24 0.97
CA GLU A 366 -14.21 -29.98 1.08
C GLU A 366 -13.17 -29.21 1.88
N THR A 367 -12.97 -27.95 1.53
CA THR A 367 -11.98 -27.09 2.18
C THR A 367 -12.34 -26.87 3.65
N LEU A 368 -13.62 -26.55 3.92
CA LEU A 368 -14.11 -26.34 5.30
C LEU A 368 -13.97 -27.61 6.15
N THR A 369 -14.34 -28.78 5.60
CA THR A 369 -14.26 -30.04 6.35
C THR A 369 -12.87 -30.67 6.36
N ALA A 370 -11.96 -30.23 5.53
CA ALA A 370 -10.54 -30.56 5.63
C ALA A 370 -9.89 -29.84 6.81
N GLN A 371 -10.23 -28.57 7.01
CA GLN A 371 -9.76 -27.78 8.15
C GLN A 371 -10.46 -28.21 9.45
N ILE A 372 -11.80 -28.28 9.47
CA ILE A 372 -12.61 -28.57 10.65
C ILE A 372 -13.23 -29.96 10.49
N VAL A 373 -12.51 -30.99 10.93
CA VAL A 373 -12.89 -32.38 10.72
C VAL A 373 -14.24 -32.73 11.35
N LYS A 374 -14.60 -32.14 12.49
CA LYS A 374 -15.88 -32.36 13.17
C LYS A 374 -17.10 -32.03 12.28
N LEU A 375 -16.96 -31.15 11.30
CA LEU A 375 -18.06 -30.76 10.39
C LEU A 375 -18.40 -31.83 9.34
N ARG A 376 -17.58 -32.85 9.12
CA ARG A 376 -17.85 -33.93 8.15
C ARG A 376 -19.17 -34.65 8.40
N GLY A 377 -19.52 -34.88 9.68
CA GLY A 377 -20.77 -35.50 10.07
C GLY A 377 -22.02 -34.64 9.80
N ALA A 378 -21.90 -33.33 9.95
CA ALA A 378 -23.00 -32.38 9.79
C ALA A 378 -23.31 -32.05 8.32
N THR A 379 -22.43 -32.42 7.38
CA THR A 379 -22.48 -32.01 5.96
C THR A 379 -22.13 -33.17 5.02
N GLN A 380 -22.94 -34.22 5.05
CA GLN A 380 -22.62 -35.44 4.26
C GLN A 380 -22.76 -35.22 2.75
N ARG A 381 -23.66 -34.36 2.31
CA ARG A 381 -23.96 -34.09 0.89
C ARG A 381 -23.72 -32.64 0.52
N TYR A 382 -23.24 -32.41 -0.71
CA TYR A 382 -23.06 -31.05 -1.26
C TYR A 382 -24.36 -30.24 -1.29
N ALA A 383 -25.47 -30.87 -1.69
CA ALA A 383 -26.76 -30.21 -1.72
C ALA A 383 -27.24 -29.72 -0.34
N GLU A 384 -26.89 -30.48 0.70
CA GLU A 384 -27.21 -30.07 2.09
C GLU A 384 -26.30 -28.92 2.55
N TYR A 385 -25.03 -28.95 2.17
CA TYR A 385 -24.08 -27.87 2.47
C TYR A 385 -24.46 -26.57 1.78
N GLY A 386 -24.81 -26.62 0.49
CA GLY A 386 -25.09 -25.44 -0.34
C GLY A 386 -26.27 -24.59 0.10
N ILE A 387 -27.17 -25.10 0.93
CA ILE A 387 -28.32 -24.36 1.48
C ILE A 387 -28.13 -23.94 2.93
N LYS A 388 -27.08 -24.41 3.60
CA LYS A 388 -26.79 -24.10 5.01
C LYS A 388 -26.00 -22.83 5.15
N GLY A 389 -26.55 -21.87 5.92
CA GLY A 389 -25.79 -20.72 6.38
C GLY A 389 -24.84 -21.11 7.51
N ILE A 390 -23.98 -20.19 7.91
CA ILE A 390 -22.98 -20.44 8.96
C ILE A 390 -23.60 -20.92 10.27
N LYS A 391 -24.74 -20.37 10.67
CA LYS A 391 -25.47 -20.74 11.90
C LYS A 391 -26.14 -22.13 11.81
N ASP A 392 -26.36 -22.64 10.58
CA ASP A 392 -26.88 -23.99 10.37
C ASP A 392 -25.74 -25.05 10.42
N LEU A 393 -24.49 -24.61 10.23
CA LEU A 393 -23.31 -25.47 10.22
C LEU A 393 -22.62 -25.54 11.56
N ILE A 394 -22.54 -24.41 12.25
CA ILE A 394 -21.86 -24.27 13.54
C ILE A 394 -22.87 -23.83 14.60
N PRO A 395 -22.99 -24.56 15.71
CA PRO A 395 -23.86 -24.16 16.81
C PRO A 395 -23.61 -22.72 17.30
N GLU A 396 -24.66 -21.97 17.55
CA GLU A 396 -24.59 -20.56 17.92
C GLU A 396 -23.71 -20.32 19.16
N GLY A 397 -23.73 -21.22 20.14
CA GLY A 397 -22.86 -21.13 21.32
C GLY A 397 -21.37 -21.26 21.03
N LEU A 398 -20.97 -21.94 19.93
CA LEU A 398 -19.58 -21.99 19.48
C LEU A 398 -19.20 -20.71 18.73
N LEU A 399 -20.09 -20.16 17.91
CA LEU A 399 -19.88 -18.89 17.20
C LEU A 399 -19.79 -17.70 18.17
N ALA A 400 -20.61 -17.69 19.21
CA ALA A 400 -20.65 -16.59 20.20
C ALA A 400 -19.30 -16.40 20.93
N ASN A 401 -18.49 -17.44 21.03
CA ASN A 401 -17.18 -17.42 21.69
C ASN A 401 -16.00 -17.37 20.68
N ALA A 402 -16.29 -17.16 19.39
CA ALA A 402 -15.28 -17.00 18.35
C ALA A 402 -14.86 -15.53 18.24
N LEU A 403 -13.59 -15.30 17.91
CA LEU A 403 -13.16 -13.99 17.43
C LEU A 403 -13.96 -13.67 16.16
N THR A 404 -14.71 -12.58 16.18
CA THR A 404 -15.54 -12.17 15.05
C THR A 404 -15.11 -10.81 14.55
N LEU A 405 -14.62 -10.76 13.30
CA LEU A 405 -14.29 -9.53 12.63
C LEU A 405 -15.21 -9.33 11.41
N ARG A 406 -15.40 -8.07 11.04
CA ARG A 406 -16.32 -7.70 9.96
C ARG A 406 -15.67 -6.65 9.07
N THR A 407 -15.96 -6.71 7.79
CA THR A 407 -15.56 -5.71 6.79
C THR A 407 -16.80 -5.18 6.10
N THR A 408 -16.96 -3.86 6.08
CA THR A 408 -18.11 -3.16 5.49
C THR A 408 -17.74 -2.45 4.20
N MET A 409 -16.43 -2.21 3.98
CA MET A 409 -15.91 -1.45 2.84
C MET A 409 -14.72 -2.16 2.19
N LEU A 410 -14.81 -2.39 0.88
CA LEU A 410 -13.71 -2.97 0.08
C LEU A 410 -13.22 -2.03 -1.03
N ALA A 411 -13.90 -0.90 -1.22
CA ALA A 411 -13.49 0.10 -2.21
C ALA A 411 -12.24 0.87 -1.76
N SER A 412 -11.35 1.17 -2.68
CA SER A 412 -10.30 2.18 -2.50
C SER A 412 -10.90 3.58 -2.53
N VAL A 413 -10.44 4.47 -1.63
CA VAL A 413 -11.08 5.76 -1.38
C VAL A 413 -10.10 6.92 -1.39
N TYR A 414 -10.64 8.09 -1.69
CA TYR A 414 -10.12 9.39 -1.29
C TYR A 414 -10.86 9.83 -0.03
N LEU A 415 -10.10 10.11 1.00
CA LEU A 415 -10.58 10.57 2.29
C LEU A 415 -10.24 12.06 2.40
N GLU A 416 -11.23 12.91 2.13
CA GLU A 416 -11.14 14.37 2.21
C GLU A 416 -11.18 14.79 3.68
N ASN A 417 -10.14 15.49 4.11
CA ASN A 417 -10.07 16.09 5.45
C ASN A 417 -10.71 17.48 5.42
N ASN A 418 -11.75 17.69 6.21
CA ASN A 418 -12.42 18.98 6.29
C ASN A 418 -12.07 19.71 7.61
N GLY A 419 -10.94 19.36 8.21
CA GLY A 419 -10.51 19.88 9.50
C GLY A 419 -11.28 19.30 10.69
N HIS A 420 -10.74 19.50 11.90
CA HIS A 420 -11.37 19.09 13.17
C HIS A 420 -11.75 17.61 13.23
N ASN A 421 -10.94 16.72 12.67
CA ASN A 421 -11.19 15.28 12.58
C ASN A 421 -12.49 14.92 11.84
N ASN A 422 -12.94 15.76 10.93
CA ASN A 422 -14.12 15.54 10.12
C ASN A 422 -13.71 15.14 8.70
N PHE A 423 -13.97 13.89 8.34
CA PHE A 423 -13.58 13.31 7.06
C PHE A 423 -14.78 13.02 6.18
N LYS A 424 -14.59 13.21 4.87
CA LYS A 424 -15.56 12.82 3.86
C LYS A 424 -14.98 11.78 2.93
N ILE A 425 -15.66 10.64 2.83
CA ILE A 425 -15.24 9.51 2.01
C ILE A 425 -15.77 9.69 0.58
N LYS A 426 -14.88 9.64 -0.41
CA LYS A 426 -15.21 9.59 -1.83
C LYS A 426 -14.55 8.35 -2.46
N LEU A 427 -15.29 7.62 -3.30
CA LEU A 427 -14.71 6.49 -4.02
C LEU A 427 -13.72 6.99 -5.08
N LEU A 428 -12.58 6.31 -5.19
CA LEU A 428 -11.68 6.52 -6.32
C LEU A 428 -12.35 6.05 -7.63
N PRO A 429 -11.86 6.51 -8.81
CA PRO A 429 -12.35 6.04 -10.11
C PRO A 429 -12.43 4.51 -10.21
N VAL A 430 -13.35 4.03 -11.04
CA VAL A 430 -13.65 2.59 -11.16
C VAL A 430 -12.43 1.76 -11.56
N GLU A 431 -11.49 2.34 -12.29
CA GLU A 431 -10.24 1.68 -12.70
C GLU A 431 -9.36 1.33 -11.48
N ALA A 432 -9.37 2.16 -10.43
CA ALA A 432 -8.69 1.91 -9.17
C ALA A 432 -9.41 0.86 -8.29
N GLN A 433 -10.56 0.35 -8.74
CA GLN A 433 -11.34 -0.68 -8.06
C GLN A 433 -11.21 -2.07 -8.72
N TYR A 434 -10.43 -2.20 -9.80
CA TYR A 434 -10.33 -3.46 -10.55
C TYR A 434 -9.48 -4.52 -9.85
N SER A 435 -8.58 -4.12 -8.97
CA SER A 435 -7.69 -4.99 -8.20
C SER A 435 -7.31 -4.35 -6.88
N PRO A 436 -6.68 -5.09 -5.95
CA PRO A 436 -6.08 -4.52 -4.75
C PRO A 436 -5.13 -3.39 -5.13
N LEU A 437 -5.18 -2.28 -4.38
CA LEU A 437 -4.32 -1.13 -4.59
C LEU A 437 -3.28 -1.10 -3.47
N TYR A 438 -2.00 -1.23 -3.85
CA TYR A 438 -0.86 -1.26 -2.94
C TYR A 438 -0.02 0.01 -3.04
N GLY A 439 0.98 0.03 -3.90
CA GLY A 439 1.91 1.16 -4.02
C GLY A 439 1.24 2.40 -4.59
N THR A 440 1.47 3.54 -3.96
CA THR A 440 0.96 4.85 -4.37
C THR A 440 2.05 5.91 -4.30
N VAL A 441 2.09 6.81 -5.28
CA VAL A 441 2.92 8.02 -5.28
C VAL A 441 2.03 9.22 -5.57
N VAL A 442 2.09 10.21 -4.70
CA VAL A 442 1.37 11.49 -4.84
C VAL A 442 2.34 12.56 -5.33
N THR A 443 2.10 13.10 -6.51
CA THR A 443 2.91 14.17 -7.12
C THR A 443 2.16 14.78 -8.30
N ASP A 444 2.52 15.98 -8.73
CA ASP A 444 2.07 16.55 -9.99
C ASP A 444 2.84 15.89 -11.15
N VAL A 445 2.22 14.90 -11.80
CA VAL A 445 2.87 14.09 -12.85
C VAL A 445 2.91 14.82 -14.19
N ASN A 446 1.88 15.63 -14.49
CA ASN A 446 1.71 16.33 -15.76
C ASN A 446 2.14 17.81 -15.74
N GLU A 447 2.55 18.32 -14.56
CA GLU A 447 2.94 19.72 -14.30
C GLU A 447 1.81 20.73 -14.58
N ASP A 448 0.55 20.35 -14.30
CA ASP A 448 -0.59 21.26 -14.40
C ASP A 448 -0.86 22.06 -13.10
N GLY A 449 -0.09 21.79 -12.07
CA GLY A 449 -0.15 22.44 -10.77
C GLY A 449 -1.09 21.76 -9.77
N ASN A 450 -1.69 20.63 -10.11
CA ASN A 450 -2.53 19.85 -9.22
C ASN A 450 -1.82 18.55 -8.83
N LEU A 451 -2.13 18.00 -7.66
CA LEU A 451 -1.60 16.71 -7.26
C LEU A 451 -2.34 15.58 -7.98
N ASP A 452 -1.55 14.69 -8.53
CA ASP A 452 -1.99 13.44 -9.17
C ASP A 452 -1.60 12.24 -8.31
N VAL A 453 -2.11 11.06 -8.67
CA VAL A 453 -1.75 9.80 -8.01
C VAL A 453 -1.37 8.74 -9.05
N LEU A 454 -0.16 8.21 -8.93
CA LEU A 454 0.22 6.96 -9.58
C LEU A 454 -0.05 5.81 -8.62
N CYS A 455 -0.73 4.76 -9.09
CA CYS A 455 -1.07 3.60 -8.26
C CYS A 455 -0.72 2.29 -8.97
N VAL A 456 -0.23 1.33 -8.19
CA VAL A 456 0.01 -0.05 -8.62
C VAL A 456 -0.65 -1.04 -7.67
N GLY A 457 -0.87 -2.26 -8.15
CA GLY A 457 -1.53 -3.25 -7.33
C GLY A 457 -1.46 -4.65 -7.94
N ASN A 458 -2.55 -5.39 -7.85
CA ASN A 458 -2.72 -6.82 -8.08
C ASN A 458 -2.30 -7.69 -6.89
N SER A 459 -2.82 -8.89 -6.84
CA SER A 459 -2.41 -9.94 -5.90
C SER A 459 -2.55 -11.32 -6.51
N TYR A 460 -1.42 -12.02 -6.63
CA TYR A 460 -1.38 -13.42 -7.02
C TYR A 460 -1.38 -14.36 -5.80
N ALA A 461 -1.40 -13.75 -4.62
CA ALA A 461 -1.39 -14.44 -3.34
C ALA A 461 -2.76 -14.96 -2.88
N SER A 462 -3.83 -14.78 -3.66
CA SER A 462 -5.18 -15.22 -3.34
C SER A 462 -5.29 -16.75 -3.24
N GLU A 463 -6.32 -17.22 -2.54
CA GLU A 463 -6.62 -18.64 -2.48
C GLU A 463 -7.09 -19.15 -3.86
N THR A 464 -6.92 -20.46 -4.10
CA THR A 464 -7.04 -21.06 -5.45
C THR A 464 -8.43 -20.88 -6.09
N LEU A 465 -9.50 -20.81 -5.29
CA LEU A 465 -10.87 -20.75 -5.79
C LEU A 465 -11.30 -19.33 -6.17
N SER A 466 -10.72 -18.31 -5.52
CA SER A 466 -10.93 -16.91 -5.86
C SER A 466 -10.21 -16.52 -7.15
N GLY A 467 -9.12 -17.21 -7.50
CA GLY A 467 -8.24 -16.83 -8.60
C GLY A 467 -7.42 -15.58 -8.30
N TYR A 468 -6.55 -15.18 -9.23
CA TYR A 468 -5.72 -14.00 -9.06
C TYR A 468 -6.54 -12.71 -9.17
N TYR A 469 -6.18 -11.72 -8.37
CA TYR A 469 -6.62 -10.35 -8.55
C TYR A 469 -5.62 -9.64 -9.47
N ASP A 470 -5.75 -9.83 -10.78
CA ASP A 470 -4.79 -9.44 -11.81
C ASP A 470 -5.35 -8.47 -12.86
N ALA A 471 -6.50 -7.85 -12.58
CA ALA A 471 -7.15 -6.93 -13.52
C ALA A 471 -6.54 -5.52 -13.52
N GLY A 472 -5.65 -5.21 -12.59
CA GLY A 472 -4.91 -3.94 -12.53
C GLY A 472 -3.78 -3.90 -13.56
N ILE A 473 -3.63 -2.76 -14.22
CA ILE A 473 -2.58 -2.51 -15.21
C ILE A 473 -1.74 -1.27 -14.89
N GLY A 474 -1.80 -0.81 -13.64
CA GLY A 474 -1.31 0.49 -13.22
C GLY A 474 -2.33 1.60 -13.50
N ASN A 475 -2.46 2.54 -12.59
CA ASN A 475 -3.39 3.66 -12.74
C ASN A 475 -2.64 4.98 -12.60
N TYR A 476 -2.90 5.91 -13.51
CA TYR A 476 -2.63 7.31 -13.36
C TYR A 476 -3.97 8.02 -13.12
N LEU A 477 -4.15 8.53 -11.92
CA LEU A 477 -5.32 9.29 -11.49
C LEU A 477 -4.95 10.76 -11.51
N GLN A 478 -5.41 11.48 -12.54
CA GLN A 478 -5.20 12.91 -12.67
C GLN A 478 -6.14 13.66 -11.75
N GLY A 479 -5.60 14.52 -10.89
CA GLY A 479 -6.34 15.39 -10.00
C GLY A 479 -6.74 16.71 -10.67
N ASP A 480 -7.84 17.30 -10.22
CA ASP A 480 -8.34 18.60 -10.74
C ASP A 480 -8.08 19.78 -9.78
N GLY A 481 -7.37 19.56 -8.67
CA GLY A 481 -7.12 20.56 -7.62
C GLY A 481 -8.36 20.93 -6.80
N SER A 482 -9.37 20.05 -6.79
CA SER A 482 -10.61 20.18 -6.02
C SER A 482 -11.06 18.83 -5.42
N GLY A 483 -10.11 17.93 -5.21
CA GLY A 483 -10.36 16.59 -4.63
C GLY A 483 -11.15 15.64 -5.55
N ASN A 484 -11.13 15.84 -6.88
CA ASN A 484 -11.69 14.88 -7.82
C ASN A 484 -10.59 14.31 -8.71
N PHE A 485 -10.75 13.04 -9.08
CA PHE A 485 -9.78 12.29 -9.86
C PHE A 485 -10.39 11.70 -11.12
N LYS A 486 -9.60 11.69 -12.19
CA LYS A 486 -9.93 11.04 -13.45
C LYS A 486 -8.84 10.04 -13.81
N SER A 487 -9.22 8.80 -14.10
CA SER A 487 -8.28 7.82 -14.62
C SER A 487 -7.86 8.17 -16.05
N VAL A 488 -6.55 8.22 -16.30
CA VAL A 488 -5.97 8.46 -17.62
C VAL A 488 -5.62 7.12 -18.26
N PRO A 489 -6.15 6.81 -19.45
CA PRO A 489 -5.87 5.54 -20.13
C PRO A 489 -4.37 5.30 -20.35
N VAL A 490 -3.92 4.05 -20.25
CA VAL A 490 -2.50 3.66 -20.41
C VAL A 490 -1.91 4.16 -21.73
N LYS A 491 -2.66 4.16 -22.83
CA LYS A 491 -2.19 4.68 -24.12
C LYS A 491 -1.87 6.18 -24.12
N GLU A 492 -2.40 6.94 -23.15
CA GLU A 492 -2.14 8.37 -22.97
C GLU A 492 -1.12 8.59 -21.85
N SER A 493 -1.27 7.84 -20.74
CA SER A 493 -0.35 7.92 -19.60
C SER A 493 0.98 7.23 -19.84
N GLY A 494 1.01 6.10 -20.56
CA GLY A 494 2.18 5.24 -20.70
C GLY A 494 2.53 4.43 -19.43
N PHE A 495 1.81 4.63 -18.34
CA PHE A 495 2.06 3.95 -17.08
C PHE A 495 1.42 2.55 -17.09
N PHE A 496 2.24 1.53 -17.37
CA PHE A 496 1.78 0.15 -17.52
C PHE A 496 2.51 -0.81 -16.58
N VAL A 497 1.82 -1.24 -15.53
CA VAL A 497 2.30 -2.18 -14.51
C VAL A 497 1.23 -3.24 -14.28
N ASN A 498 1.37 -4.38 -14.92
CA ASN A 498 0.35 -5.44 -14.97
C ASN A 498 0.68 -6.69 -14.15
N GLY A 499 1.83 -6.72 -13.48
CA GLY A 499 2.23 -7.81 -12.59
C GLY A 499 1.70 -7.67 -11.16
N ASP A 500 2.14 -8.55 -10.28
CA ASP A 500 1.84 -8.52 -8.84
C ASP A 500 2.66 -7.42 -8.15
N ALA A 501 2.25 -6.15 -8.39
CA ALA A 501 3.00 -4.98 -7.99
C ALA A 501 2.73 -4.61 -6.52
N LYS A 502 3.78 -4.26 -5.80
CA LYS A 502 3.76 -3.97 -4.36
C LYS A 502 4.17 -2.53 -4.05
N GLY A 503 5.46 -2.25 -3.96
CA GLY A 503 5.96 -0.91 -3.68
C GLY A 503 5.96 -0.02 -4.91
N LEU A 504 5.71 1.27 -4.68
CA LEU A 504 5.91 2.32 -5.69
C LEU A 504 6.58 3.50 -5.02
N SER A 505 7.72 3.93 -5.58
CA SER A 505 8.49 5.05 -5.04
C SER A 505 8.93 6.02 -6.13
N ARG A 506 9.04 7.28 -5.77
CA ARG A 506 9.62 8.33 -6.58
C ARG A 506 11.08 8.52 -6.19
N LEU A 507 11.96 8.60 -7.19
CA LEU A 507 13.39 8.88 -7.05
C LEU A 507 13.78 10.07 -7.92
N MET A 508 14.67 10.92 -7.40
CA MET A 508 15.23 12.06 -8.13
C MET A 508 16.61 11.74 -8.69
N LEU A 509 16.78 11.86 -9.99
CA LEU A 509 18.10 11.78 -10.62
C LEU A 509 18.91 13.06 -10.39
N GLY A 510 20.23 12.96 -10.38
CA GLY A 510 21.13 14.09 -10.21
C GLY A 510 20.98 15.21 -11.26
N ASN A 511 20.32 14.94 -12.39
CA ASN A 511 19.95 15.91 -13.40
C ASN A 511 18.54 16.52 -13.20
N GLY A 512 17.84 16.16 -12.11
CA GLY A 512 16.51 16.65 -11.79
C GLY A 512 15.34 15.90 -12.43
N ARG A 513 15.59 14.87 -13.26
CA ARG A 513 14.52 14.00 -13.77
C ARG A 513 13.97 13.13 -12.65
N GLN A 514 12.68 12.85 -12.69
CA GLN A 514 12.02 11.94 -11.76
C GLN A 514 11.89 10.54 -12.36
N LEU A 515 12.20 9.53 -11.55
CA LEU A 515 11.89 8.13 -11.83
C LEU A 515 10.79 7.65 -10.89
N PHE A 516 9.88 6.85 -11.42
CA PHE A 516 8.88 6.11 -10.68
C PHE A 516 9.21 4.63 -10.73
N LEU A 517 9.50 4.06 -9.56
CA LEU A 517 10.02 2.70 -9.39
C LEU A 517 8.91 1.82 -8.84
N ALA A 518 8.40 0.87 -9.62
CA ALA A 518 7.38 -0.08 -9.18
C ALA A 518 7.98 -1.47 -8.99
N THR A 519 7.97 -1.97 -7.77
CA THR A 519 8.39 -3.33 -7.46
C THR A 519 7.26 -4.33 -7.73
N GLN A 520 7.63 -5.54 -8.14
CA GLN A 520 6.69 -6.63 -8.40
C GLN A 520 7.17 -7.89 -7.69
N ASN A 521 6.25 -8.63 -7.05
CA ASN A 521 6.56 -9.92 -6.48
C ASN A 521 6.89 -10.91 -7.61
N ARG A 522 8.02 -11.62 -7.51
CA ARG A 522 8.52 -12.61 -8.48
C ARG A 522 8.70 -12.10 -9.91
N ASP A 523 8.72 -10.78 -10.11
CA ASP A 523 8.87 -10.20 -11.44
C ASP A 523 9.85 -9.03 -11.45
N SER A 524 10.05 -8.45 -12.64
CA SER A 524 11.02 -7.40 -12.90
C SER A 524 10.57 -6.05 -12.32
N LEU A 525 11.52 -5.26 -11.84
CA LEU A 525 11.32 -3.85 -11.51
C LEU A 525 10.86 -3.09 -12.75
N LYS A 526 9.80 -2.31 -12.61
CA LYS A 526 9.32 -1.38 -13.62
C LYS A 526 9.78 0.04 -13.27
N VAL A 527 10.34 0.75 -14.26
CA VAL A 527 10.88 2.10 -14.06
C VAL A 527 10.31 3.02 -15.12
N PHE A 528 9.68 4.10 -14.66
CA PHE A 528 9.08 5.07 -15.56
C PHE A 528 9.71 6.44 -15.37
N SER A 529 9.78 7.20 -16.47
CA SER A 529 10.14 8.61 -16.48
C SER A 529 9.23 9.35 -17.42
N ARG A 530 9.04 10.63 -17.19
CA ARG A 530 8.20 11.48 -18.04
C ARG A 530 8.81 11.61 -19.45
N SER A 531 7.95 11.57 -20.46
CA SER A 531 8.34 11.76 -21.86
C SER A 531 8.82 13.18 -22.10
N GLY A 532 9.99 13.32 -22.74
CA GLY A 532 10.53 14.64 -23.05
C GLY A 532 11.03 15.43 -21.85
N ASP A 533 11.30 14.75 -20.71
CA ASP A 533 11.86 15.37 -19.52
C ASP A 533 13.08 16.22 -19.84
N ILE A 534 12.91 17.52 -19.68
CA ILE A 534 14.01 18.46 -19.65
C ILE A 534 14.57 18.41 -18.22
N PRO A 535 15.90 18.33 -18.05
CA PRO A 535 16.48 18.39 -16.71
C PRO A 535 15.97 19.60 -15.93
N VAL A 536 15.46 19.36 -14.72
CA VAL A 536 15.02 20.43 -13.84
C VAL A 536 16.25 21.23 -13.41
N LEU A 537 16.15 22.55 -13.46
CA LEU A 537 17.25 23.41 -12.98
C LEU A 537 17.47 23.13 -11.48
N LYS A 538 18.73 23.01 -11.07
CA LYS A 538 19.11 22.65 -9.69
C LYS A 538 18.53 23.61 -8.62
N ASP A 539 18.30 24.85 -8.98
CA ASP A 539 17.67 25.87 -8.14
C ASP A 539 16.17 25.64 -7.85
N ARG A 540 15.54 24.73 -8.57
CA ARG A 540 14.15 24.29 -8.35
C ARG A 540 14.04 23.05 -7.47
N ILE A 541 15.14 22.43 -7.07
CA ILE A 541 15.17 21.27 -6.23
C ILE A 541 15.29 21.72 -4.79
N VAL A 542 14.30 21.42 -3.96
CA VAL A 542 14.23 21.81 -2.56
C VAL A 542 14.30 20.52 -1.70
N PRO A 543 15.49 20.12 -1.23
CA PRO A 543 15.61 18.97 -0.35
C PRO A 543 15.06 19.30 1.04
N ALA A 544 14.33 18.37 1.64
CA ALA A 544 13.97 18.43 3.04
C ALA A 544 15.18 17.96 3.90
N ASN A 545 15.45 18.65 5.01
CA ASN A 545 16.36 18.09 6.02
C ASN A 545 15.67 16.91 6.76
N SER A 546 16.42 16.16 7.58
CA SER A 546 15.89 14.97 8.28
C SER A 546 14.65 15.28 9.12
N LEU A 547 14.60 16.41 9.80
CA LEU A 547 13.52 16.82 10.71
C LEU A 547 12.46 17.72 10.05
N ALA A 548 12.58 18.08 8.76
CA ALA A 548 11.55 18.88 8.09
C ALA A 548 10.29 18.03 7.88
N ASN A 549 9.16 18.47 8.44
CA ASN A 549 7.90 17.74 8.34
C ASN A 549 6.98 18.33 7.27
N SER A 550 7.00 19.62 7.02
CA SER A 550 6.09 20.24 6.05
C SER A 550 6.65 21.48 5.36
N ALA A 551 6.01 21.85 4.27
CA ALA A 551 6.18 23.12 3.58
C ALA A 551 4.81 23.71 3.20
N VAL A 552 4.73 25.04 3.12
CA VAL A 552 3.60 25.73 2.52
C VAL A 552 4.03 26.24 1.14
N ILE A 553 3.31 25.81 0.13
CA ILE A 553 3.51 26.17 -1.26
C ILE A 553 2.45 27.22 -1.63
N THR A 554 2.88 28.42 -2.08
CA THR A 554 1.96 29.37 -2.68
C THR A 554 1.93 29.18 -4.17
N LEU A 555 0.76 28.91 -4.73
CA LEU A 555 0.55 28.72 -6.17
C LEU A 555 0.33 30.06 -6.87
N LYS A 556 0.61 30.15 -8.18
CA LYS A 556 0.41 31.36 -9.00
C LYS A 556 -1.04 31.83 -9.08
N ASN A 557 -1.99 30.95 -8.86
CA ASN A 557 -3.42 31.27 -8.79
C ASN A 557 -3.83 31.88 -7.43
N GLY A 558 -2.89 32.04 -6.49
CA GLY A 558 -3.10 32.58 -5.16
C GLY A 558 -3.55 31.56 -4.10
N LYS A 559 -3.84 30.31 -4.48
CA LYS A 559 -4.10 29.23 -3.52
C LYS A 559 -2.81 28.85 -2.81
N LYS A 560 -2.96 28.27 -1.63
CA LYS A 560 -1.87 27.63 -0.90
C LYS A 560 -2.10 26.15 -0.86
N ARG A 561 -0.99 25.42 -0.74
CA ARG A 561 -0.97 23.95 -0.60
C ARG A 561 -0.03 23.59 0.53
N LYS A 562 -0.48 22.75 1.46
CA LYS A 562 0.38 22.09 2.42
C LYS A 562 1.07 20.90 1.74
N HIS A 563 2.35 20.75 1.97
CA HIS A 563 3.12 19.57 1.54
C HIS A 563 3.84 18.98 2.76
N GLU A 564 3.66 17.71 3.01
CA GLU A 564 4.35 16.99 4.07
C GLU A 564 5.48 16.13 3.52
N PHE A 565 6.59 16.04 4.27
CA PHE A 565 7.77 15.25 3.93
C PHE A 565 7.77 13.98 4.78
N TYR A 566 7.38 12.87 4.19
CA TYR A 566 7.24 11.60 4.91
C TYR A 566 8.54 10.81 4.97
N HIS A 567 8.81 10.19 6.13
CA HIS A 567 9.72 9.07 6.28
C HIS A 567 8.90 7.78 6.27
N GLY A 568 8.68 7.22 5.06
CA GLY A 568 7.77 6.09 4.81
C GLY A 568 6.34 6.54 4.47
N SER A 569 5.78 5.99 3.40
CA SER A 569 4.41 6.25 2.94
C SER A 569 3.97 5.18 1.94
N GLY A 570 2.66 5.05 1.72
CA GLY A 570 2.13 4.07 0.79
C GLY A 570 2.23 2.64 1.34
N TYR A 571 2.56 1.69 0.46
CA TYR A 571 2.70 0.27 0.83
C TYR A 571 4.17 -0.14 0.81
N LEU A 572 4.72 -0.47 1.98
CA LEU A 572 6.11 -0.94 2.18
C LEU A 572 7.14 -0.04 1.45
N SER A 573 6.87 1.26 1.34
CA SER A 573 7.62 2.14 0.45
C SER A 573 8.05 3.42 1.16
N SER A 574 9.16 4.00 0.68
CA SER A 574 9.55 5.36 1.00
C SER A 574 10.06 6.05 -0.26
N SER A 575 9.48 7.20 -0.59
CA SER A 575 9.86 8.01 -1.73
C SER A 575 10.89 9.08 -1.36
N SER A 576 11.52 9.67 -2.39
CA SER A 576 12.34 10.88 -2.26
C SER A 576 11.61 11.95 -1.43
N ARG A 577 12.29 12.50 -0.45
CA ARG A 577 11.84 13.66 0.36
C ARG A 577 12.18 15.00 -0.28
N THR A 578 12.49 14.99 -1.55
CA THR A 578 12.83 16.20 -2.33
C THR A 578 11.59 16.77 -3.00
N LEU A 579 11.29 18.04 -2.78
CA LEU A 579 10.26 18.78 -3.50
C LEU A 579 10.86 19.40 -4.75
N VAL A 580 10.15 19.24 -5.88
CA VAL A 580 10.51 19.95 -7.13
C VAL A 580 9.59 21.12 -7.31
N GLN A 581 10.15 22.33 -7.34
CA GLN A 581 9.39 23.55 -7.62
C GLN A 581 9.09 23.62 -9.13
N ASP A 582 7.82 23.43 -9.47
CA ASP A 582 7.32 23.51 -10.85
C ASP A 582 6.91 24.93 -11.24
N ALA A 583 6.42 25.06 -12.49
CA ALA A 583 6.01 26.36 -13.03
C ALA A 583 4.71 26.91 -12.40
N SER A 584 3.93 26.11 -11.69
CA SER A 584 2.70 26.56 -11.01
C SER A 584 2.98 27.23 -9.67
N MET A 585 4.13 26.92 -9.06
CA MET A 585 4.52 27.39 -7.73
C MET A 585 5.14 28.79 -7.79
N LEU A 586 4.73 29.65 -6.87
CA LEU A 586 5.28 31.00 -6.70
C LEU A 586 6.36 31.00 -5.61
N THR A 587 6.06 30.44 -4.44
CA THR A 587 6.98 30.32 -3.30
C THR A 587 6.82 28.97 -2.61
N VAL A 588 7.92 28.48 -2.01
CA VAL A 588 7.94 27.32 -1.12
C VAL A 588 8.58 27.77 0.19
N VAL A 589 7.88 27.57 1.29
CA VAL A 589 8.37 27.89 2.64
C VAL A 589 8.37 26.63 3.47
N ILE A 590 9.55 26.05 3.72
CA ILE A 590 9.69 24.90 4.61
C ILE A 590 9.44 25.39 6.04
N LYS A 591 8.51 24.74 6.73
CA LYS A 591 8.32 24.93 8.16
C LYS A 591 9.41 24.14 8.87
N LYS A 592 10.28 24.86 9.58
CA LYS A 592 11.17 24.27 10.58
C LYS A 592 10.38 24.17 11.87
N LYS A 593 10.37 23.04 12.48
CA LYS A 593 9.94 22.90 13.87
C LYS A 593 10.93 23.51 14.82
#